data_f5c7e3847c9c5d743531d5b5e8a08af8
#
_entry.id   f5c7e3847c9c5d743531d5b5e8a08af8
#
_cell.length_a   1.000
_cell.length_b   1.000
_cell.length_c   1.000
_cell.angle_alpha   90.00
_cell.angle_beta   90.00
_cell.angle_gamma   90.00
#
_symmetry.space_group_name_H-M   'P 1'
#
loop_
_entity.id
_entity.type
_entity.pdbx_description
1 polymer ?
#
loop_
_entity_poly.entity_id
_entity_poly.type
_entity_poly.pdbx_seq_one_letter_code
_entity_poly.pdbx_strand_id
1 'polypeptide(L)'
;MRLPTILAALALALPFPAAAQPILDIAAVPGLDATGRAEYGKFLIANLPRAFAVSTNGRAAWAGPAPSLDVARSVAVQRCASIGGANCTVYAENLDVVWQNRPRQAAPPPGPLISTGNYEFVPDARYFWHGPQAAAGVYVWSHGKWPAIDTDNRGQQPQANVRPFNNAGFDVIRFDRYPLADEPNRAAGWLRDGLAELRRMGYRRIVAGGESRGGWTSLQMLDAAGAADVVIAFSPAAQGTASSSLYLRQADDLRRIIDEADAPHLRLAVAEFGGDLFAGDLDDRVRALDALRPHIGALLLIDRPAGFVGHGGGASQAFAERYGACLLRFATSASPPSAC
;
A
#
# COMPACT_ATOMS: atom_id res chain seq x y z
N MET A 1 28.81 58.53 -1.35
CA MET A 1 27.92 57.59 -2.05
C MET A 1 27.58 56.44 -1.09
N ARG A 2 26.34 56.37 -0.59
CA ARG A 2 25.86 55.29 0.29
C ARG A 2 25.06 54.35 -0.60
N LEU A 3 25.49 53.09 -0.69
CA LEU A 3 24.74 51.98 -1.36
C LEU A 3 23.55 51.58 -0.48
N PRO A 4 22.37 51.36 -1.03
CA PRO A 4 21.24 50.79 -0.30
C PRO A 4 21.37 49.28 -0.17
N THR A 5 21.27 48.78 1.06
CA THR A 5 21.19 47.34 1.40
C THR A 5 19.79 46.85 1.07
N ILE A 6 19.66 46.01 0.04
CA ILE A 6 18.39 45.33 -0.30
C ILE A 6 18.27 44.11 0.61
N LEU A 7 17.40 44.16 1.60
CA LEU A 7 16.95 42.99 2.35
C LEU A 7 15.99 42.17 1.46
N ALA A 8 16.44 41.04 0.95
CA ALA A 8 15.57 40.06 0.34
C ALA A 8 14.81 39.30 1.45
N ALA A 9 13.52 39.54 1.57
CA ALA A 9 12.64 38.78 2.43
C ALA A 9 12.43 37.36 1.82
N LEU A 10 13.02 36.37 2.43
CA LEU A 10 12.78 34.94 2.10
C LEU A 10 11.40 34.56 2.65
N ALA A 11 10.37 34.56 1.80
CA ALA A 11 9.05 34.07 2.16
C ALA A 11 9.14 32.53 2.27
N LEU A 12 9.19 32.03 3.51
CA LEU A 12 8.97 30.62 3.82
C LEU A 12 7.52 30.27 3.42
N ALA A 13 7.34 29.63 2.29
CA ALA A 13 6.07 29.02 1.92
C ALA A 13 5.79 27.87 2.91
N LEU A 14 4.89 28.11 3.86
CA LEU A 14 4.36 27.06 4.72
C LEU A 14 3.63 26.05 3.80
N PRO A 15 3.85 24.75 3.96
CA PRO A 15 3.11 23.75 3.18
C PRO A 15 1.62 23.88 3.52
N PHE A 16 0.81 24.14 2.50
CA PHE A 16 -0.64 24.09 2.64
C PHE A 16 -1.01 22.65 3.05
N PRO A 17 -1.85 22.43 4.10
CA PRO A 17 -2.36 21.13 4.41
C PRO A 17 -3.09 20.58 3.18
N ALA A 18 -2.79 19.32 2.80
CA ALA A 18 -3.52 18.64 1.74
C ALA A 18 -5.03 18.76 2.02
N ALA A 19 -5.80 19.22 1.04
CA ALA A 19 -7.24 19.38 1.19
C ALA A 19 -7.84 18.04 1.63
N ALA A 20 -8.58 18.04 2.75
CA ALA A 20 -9.21 16.82 3.27
C ALA A 20 -10.14 16.24 2.20
N GLN A 21 -10.02 14.94 1.97
CA GLN A 21 -10.82 14.24 0.97
C GLN A 21 -12.25 14.09 1.48
N PRO A 22 -13.29 14.64 0.79
CA PRO A 22 -14.67 14.64 1.30
C PRO A 22 -15.20 13.25 1.63
N ILE A 23 -14.75 12.21 0.92
CA ILE A 23 -15.15 10.82 1.17
C ILE A 23 -14.55 10.27 2.49
N LEU A 24 -13.48 10.85 3.02
CA LEU A 24 -12.88 10.42 4.30
C LEU A 24 -13.60 11.03 5.51
N ASP A 25 -14.48 11.99 5.32
CA ASP A 25 -15.28 12.59 6.38
C ASP A 25 -16.50 11.72 6.70
N ILE A 26 -16.33 10.77 7.61
CA ILE A 26 -17.40 9.87 8.07
C ILE A 26 -18.56 10.65 8.72
N ALA A 27 -18.27 11.79 9.35
CA ALA A 27 -19.28 12.61 10.00
C ALA A 27 -20.22 13.31 9.01
N ALA A 28 -19.75 13.53 7.78
CA ALA A 28 -20.55 14.12 6.71
C ALA A 28 -21.54 13.14 6.05
N VAL A 29 -21.46 11.83 6.35
CA VAL A 29 -22.38 10.83 5.79
C VAL A 29 -23.73 10.93 6.51
N PRO A 30 -24.85 11.18 5.80
CA PRO A 30 -26.11 11.47 6.45
C PRO A 30 -26.67 10.24 7.17
N GLY A 31 -27.13 10.45 8.42
CA GLY A 31 -27.96 9.51 9.16
C GLY A 31 -27.29 8.23 9.66
N LEU A 32 -25.96 8.07 9.58
CA LEU A 32 -25.29 6.84 10.01
C LEU A 32 -25.36 6.62 11.53
N ASP A 33 -25.85 5.46 11.95
CA ASP A 33 -25.66 4.94 13.30
C ASP A 33 -24.21 4.40 13.50
N ALA A 34 -23.93 3.82 14.65
CA ALA A 34 -22.60 3.26 14.96
C ALA A 34 -22.22 2.12 13.99
N THR A 35 -23.19 1.27 13.62
CA THR A 35 -22.99 0.17 12.67
C THR A 35 -22.70 0.70 11.28
N GLY A 36 -23.47 1.67 10.81
CA GLY A 36 -23.25 2.31 9.52
C GLY A 36 -21.87 2.98 9.41
N ARG A 37 -21.41 3.63 10.50
CA ARG A 37 -20.05 4.19 10.55
C ARG A 37 -18.96 3.13 10.47
N ALA A 38 -19.14 1.99 11.13
CA ALA A 38 -18.21 0.86 11.04
C ALA A 38 -18.17 0.29 9.61
N GLU A 39 -19.31 0.12 8.97
CA GLU A 39 -19.40 -0.34 7.57
C GLU A 39 -18.78 0.69 6.59
N TYR A 40 -18.93 1.99 6.85
CA TYR A 40 -18.26 3.02 6.06
C TYR A 40 -16.73 2.94 6.20
N GLY A 41 -16.22 2.67 7.40
CA GLY A 41 -14.80 2.42 7.63
C GLY A 41 -14.27 1.25 6.79
N LYS A 42 -15.01 0.14 6.71
CA LYS A 42 -14.65 -1.01 5.84
C LYS A 42 -14.70 -0.64 4.35
N PHE A 43 -15.71 0.12 3.93
CA PHE A 43 -15.79 0.65 2.57
C PHE A 43 -14.54 1.50 2.22
N LEU A 44 -14.08 2.35 3.11
CA LEU A 44 -12.93 3.22 2.86
C LEU A 44 -11.61 2.47 2.64
N ILE A 45 -11.47 1.24 3.15
CA ILE A 45 -10.29 0.40 2.94
C ILE A 45 -10.50 -0.70 1.89
N ALA A 46 -11.69 -0.82 1.32
CA ALA A 46 -11.94 -1.77 0.23
C ALA A 46 -11.28 -1.32 -1.07
N ASN A 47 -10.86 -2.31 -1.87
CA ASN A 47 -10.37 -2.07 -3.23
C ASN A 47 -11.51 -1.70 -4.19
N LEU A 48 -11.12 -1.07 -5.32
CA LEU A 48 -12.07 -0.65 -6.34
C LEU A 48 -12.34 -1.79 -7.35
N PRO A 49 -13.49 -1.79 -8.06
CA PRO A 49 -14.63 -0.87 -7.89
C PRO A 49 -15.42 -1.12 -6.61
N ARG A 50 -15.88 -0.05 -5.97
CA ARG A 50 -16.65 -0.12 -4.73
C ARG A 50 -17.77 0.93 -4.69
N ALA A 51 -18.84 0.66 -3.95
CA ALA A 51 -19.93 1.62 -3.70
C ALA A 51 -20.46 1.49 -2.27
N PHE A 52 -20.94 2.61 -1.72
CA PHE A 52 -21.59 2.71 -0.42
C PHE A 52 -22.98 3.32 -0.59
N ALA A 53 -24.00 2.64 -0.07
CA ALA A 53 -25.38 3.08 -0.11
C ALA A 53 -25.88 3.43 1.31
N VAL A 54 -26.69 4.49 1.37
CA VAL A 54 -27.38 4.95 2.59
C VAL A 54 -28.87 4.96 2.38
N SER A 55 -29.62 4.81 3.46
CA SER A 55 -31.09 4.87 3.48
C SER A 55 -31.60 6.07 4.25
N THR A 56 -32.85 6.46 4.04
CA THR A 56 -33.51 7.54 4.78
C THR A 56 -33.75 7.24 6.27
N ASN A 57 -33.68 5.96 6.67
CA ASN A 57 -33.82 5.50 8.05
C ASN A 57 -32.50 5.09 8.74
N GLY A 58 -31.35 5.52 8.20
CA GLY A 58 -30.04 5.35 8.81
C GLY A 58 -29.36 4.00 8.56
N ARG A 59 -29.96 3.07 7.82
CA ARG A 59 -29.30 1.83 7.40
C ARG A 59 -28.34 2.12 6.26
N ALA A 60 -27.22 1.42 6.26
CA ALA A 60 -26.21 1.58 5.23
C ALA A 60 -25.50 0.26 4.93
N ALA A 61 -25.07 0.09 3.71
CA ALA A 61 -24.28 -1.06 3.28
C ALA A 61 -23.33 -0.69 2.14
N TRP A 62 -22.33 -1.53 1.93
CA TRP A 62 -21.36 -1.34 0.85
C TRP A 62 -21.13 -2.63 0.05
N ALA A 63 -20.51 -2.48 -1.11
CA ALA A 63 -20.02 -3.56 -1.93
C ALA A 63 -18.66 -3.20 -2.55
N GLY A 64 -17.75 -4.15 -2.61
CA GLY A 64 -16.42 -4.05 -3.24
C GLY A 64 -15.43 -5.04 -2.62
N PRO A 65 -14.32 -5.36 -3.31
CA PRO A 65 -14.15 -5.08 -4.73
C PRO A 65 -15.17 -5.84 -5.59
N ALA A 66 -15.64 -5.22 -6.66
CA ALA A 66 -16.66 -5.79 -7.56
C ALA A 66 -16.12 -5.88 -8.98
N PRO A 67 -16.72 -6.71 -9.86
CA PRO A 67 -16.32 -6.80 -11.27
C PRO A 67 -16.47 -5.48 -12.05
N SER A 68 -17.45 -4.66 -11.68
CA SER A 68 -17.65 -3.32 -12.24
C SER A 68 -18.28 -2.38 -11.23
N LEU A 69 -18.25 -1.08 -11.52
CA LEU A 69 -18.87 -0.07 -10.67
C LEU A 69 -20.40 -0.23 -10.61
N ASP A 70 -21.04 -0.62 -11.71
CA ASP A 70 -22.49 -0.84 -11.75
C ASP A 70 -22.90 -2.04 -10.88
N VAL A 71 -22.09 -3.11 -10.86
CA VAL A 71 -22.29 -4.24 -9.95
C VAL A 71 -22.12 -3.77 -8.49
N ALA A 72 -21.09 -2.98 -8.20
CA ALA A 72 -20.88 -2.45 -6.85
C ALA A 72 -22.09 -1.62 -6.38
N ARG A 73 -22.60 -0.70 -7.21
CA ARG A 73 -23.78 0.12 -6.92
C ARG A 73 -25.02 -0.74 -6.64
N SER A 74 -25.32 -1.66 -7.56
CA SER A 74 -26.48 -2.54 -7.44
C SER A 74 -26.44 -3.36 -6.16
N VAL A 75 -25.31 -4.00 -5.87
CA VAL A 75 -25.12 -4.84 -4.67
C VAL A 75 -25.18 -4.01 -3.40
N ALA A 76 -24.59 -2.82 -3.35
CA ALA A 76 -24.66 -1.94 -2.19
C ALA A 76 -26.09 -1.53 -1.86
N VAL A 77 -26.88 -1.13 -2.88
CA VAL A 77 -28.29 -0.77 -2.71
C VAL A 77 -29.13 -1.97 -2.27
N GLN A 78 -28.95 -3.14 -2.89
CA GLN A 78 -29.64 -4.38 -2.49
C GLN A 78 -29.34 -4.79 -1.05
N ARG A 79 -28.07 -4.74 -0.64
CA ARG A 79 -27.67 -5.05 0.75
C ARG A 79 -28.28 -4.05 1.75
N CYS A 80 -28.28 -2.76 1.42
CA CYS A 80 -28.90 -1.74 2.23
C CYS A 80 -30.41 -2.02 2.41
N ALA A 81 -31.12 -2.37 1.35
CA ALA A 81 -32.55 -2.71 1.40
C ALA A 81 -32.78 -4.00 2.20
N SER A 82 -31.95 -5.04 2.03
CA SER A 82 -32.12 -6.34 2.70
C SER A 82 -31.97 -6.26 4.22
N ILE A 83 -31.26 -5.25 4.76
CA ILE A 83 -31.15 -5.00 6.19
C ILE A 83 -32.20 -3.99 6.71
N GLY A 84 -33.28 -3.77 5.93
CA GLY A 84 -34.40 -2.89 6.31
C GLY A 84 -34.17 -1.42 6.00
N GLY A 85 -33.26 -1.09 5.09
CA GLY A 85 -33.09 0.29 4.61
C GLY A 85 -34.26 0.75 3.74
N ALA A 86 -34.80 1.94 4.05
CA ALA A 86 -35.84 2.59 3.26
C ALA A 86 -35.22 3.55 2.25
N ASN A 87 -35.62 3.49 0.97
CA ASN A 87 -35.13 4.37 -0.08
C ASN A 87 -33.60 4.42 -0.18
N CYS A 88 -32.95 3.26 -0.23
CA CYS A 88 -31.49 3.17 -0.31
C CYS A 88 -30.96 3.81 -1.61
N THR A 89 -29.99 4.70 -1.48
CA THR A 89 -29.34 5.39 -2.60
C THR A 89 -27.81 5.37 -2.43
N VAL A 90 -27.08 5.42 -3.54
CA VAL A 90 -25.61 5.47 -3.49
C VAL A 90 -25.15 6.83 -2.97
N TYR A 91 -24.37 6.81 -1.90
CA TYR A 91 -23.74 7.99 -1.31
C TYR A 91 -22.34 8.24 -1.90
N ALA A 92 -21.55 7.18 -1.96
CA ALA A 92 -20.18 7.27 -2.44
C ALA A 92 -19.83 6.08 -3.35
N GLU A 93 -18.95 6.32 -4.29
CA GLU A 93 -18.45 5.31 -5.23
C GLU A 93 -16.96 5.54 -5.52
N ASN A 94 -16.20 4.47 -5.59
CA ASN A 94 -14.75 4.53 -5.79
C ASN A 94 -14.07 5.52 -4.83
N LEU A 95 -13.66 6.67 -5.33
CA LEU A 95 -13.00 7.73 -4.57
C LEU A 95 -13.89 8.98 -4.37
N ASP A 96 -15.11 8.98 -4.88
CA ASP A 96 -15.97 10.15 -4.93
C ASP A 96 -17.22 10.02 -4.05
N VAL A 97 -17.61 11.13 -3.42
CA VAL A 97 -18.96 11.31 -2.89
C VAL A 97 -19.85 11.76 -4.03
N VAL A 98 -20.83 10.92 -4.44
CA VAL A 98 -21.77 11.24 -5.52
C VAL A 98 -23.08 11.84 -5.00
N TRP A 99 -23.26 11.87 -3.69
CA TRP A 99 -24.39 12.52 -3.03
C TRP A 99 -24.33 14.04 -3.27
N GLN A 100 -25.38 14.60 -3.85
CA GLN A 100 -25.53 16.03 -4.14
C GLN A 100 -24.45 16.62 -5.08
N ASN A 101 -23.99 15.83 -6.07
CA ASN A 101 -23.07 16.29 -7.13
C ASN A 101 -21.82 17.02 -6.62
N ARG A 102 -21.19 16.54 -5.57
CA ARG A 102 -19.94 17.12 -5.06
C ARG A 102 -18.81 17.06 -6.10
N PRO A 103 -17.86 18.01 -6.08
CA PRO A 103 -16.73 18.00 -7.01
C PRO A 103 -15.96 16.69 -6.93
N ARG A 104 -15.57 16.15 -8.09
CA ARG A 104 -14.68 14.99 -8.17
C ARG A 104 -13.26 15.36 -7.76
N GLN A 105 -12.54 14.36 -7.27
CA GLN A 105 -11.14 14.44 -6.93
C GLN A 105 -10.26 14.76 -8.13
N ALA A 106 -9.13 15.42 -7.89
CA ALA A 106 -8.07 15.52 -8.88
C ALA A 106 -7.51 14.13 -9.19
N ALA A 107 -7.48 13.78 -10.46
CA ALA A 107 -6.82 12.57 -10.92
C ALA A 107 -5.29 12.70 -10.80
N PRO A 108 -4.56 11.61 -10.58
CA PRO A 108 -3.10 11.63 -10.70
C PRO A 108 -2.66 12.01 -12.12
N PRO A 109 -1.40 12.41 -12.31
CA PRO A 109 -0.85 12.64 -13.64
C PRO A 109 -1.08 11.42 -14.54
N PRO A 110 -1.47 11.61 -15.80
CA PRO A 110 -1.58 10.51 -16.73
C PRO A 110 -0.19 9.95 -17.08
N GLY A 111 -0.08 8.62 -17.08
CA GLY A 111 1.15 7.92 -17.42
C GLY A 111 2.16 7.78 -16.29
N PRO A 112 3.31 7.15 -16.59
CA PRO A 112 4.35 6.92 -15.59
C PRO A 112 5.13 8.19 -15.26
N LEU A 113 5.54 8.32 -13.99
CA LEU A 113 6.53 9.35 -13.58
C LEU A 113 7.94 8.99 -14.02
N ILE A 114 8.22 7.69 -14.05
CA ILE A 114 9.49 7.13 -14.50
C ILE A 114 9.14 5.99 -15.45
N SER A 115 9.73 5.99 -16.65
CA SER A 115 9.55 4.93 -17.64
C SER A 115 10.87 4.57 -18.27
N THR A 116 11.13 3.26 -18.37
CA THR A 116 12.30 2.69 -19.05
C THR A 116 11.85 1.52 -19.94
N GLY A 117 12.76 0.90 -20.66
CA GLY A 117 12.45 -0.32 -21.40
C GLY A 117 12.21 -1.57 -20.53
N ASN A 118 12.38 -1.48 -19.20
CA ASN A 118 12.33 -2.62 -18.28
C ASN A 118 11.32 -2.46 -17.16
N TYR A 119 10.97 -1.23 -16.77
CA TYR A 119 10.07 -0.93 -15.65
C TYR A 119 9.47 0.46 -15.75
N GLU A 120 8.40 0.67 -14.99
CA GLU A 120 7.72 1.96 -14.86
C GLU A 120 7.33 2.21 -13.40
N PHE A 121 7.35 3.49 -12.99
CA PHE A 121 6.70 3.97 -11.76
C PHE A 121 5.45 4.74 -12.14
N VAL A 122 4.29 4.14 -11.90
CA VAL A 122 3.00 4.63 -12.40
C VAL A 122 2.12 5.06 -11.24
N PRO A 123 1.75 6.36 -11.13
CA PRO A 123 0.71 6.79 -10.19
C PRO A 123 -0.57 6.01 -10.43
N ASP A 124 -1.13 5.41 -9.37
CA ASP A 124 -2.30 4.56 -9.53
C ASP A 124 -3.59 5.37 -9.41
N ALA A 125 -4.32 5.52 -10.51
CA ALA A 125 -5.58 6.28 -10.59
C ALA A 125 -6.71 5.76 -9.67
N ARG A 126 -6.53 4.59 -9.07
CA ARG A 126 -7.45 4.00 -8.07
C ARG A 126 -7.23 4.52 -6.65
N TYR A 127 -6.31 5.50 -6.47
CA TYR A 127 -5.95 6.10 -5.19
C TYR A 127 -5.99 7.62 -5.27
N PHE A 128 -6.16 8.30 -4.13
CA PHE A 128 -6.05 9.75 -4.06
C PHE A 128 -4.64 10.19 -4.43
N TRP A 129 -4.56 11.30 -5.13
CA TRP A 129 -3.30 11.92 -5.50
C TRP A 129 -3.13 13.27 -4.82
N HIS A 130 -2.01 13.46 -4.14
CA HIS A 130 -1.68 14.70 -3.44
C HIS A 130 -0.49 15.41 -4.07
N GLY A 131 0.39 14.67 -4.74
CA GLY A 131 1.64 15.15 -5.30
C GLY A 131 2.78 15.24 -4.28
N PRO A 132 4.04 15.22 -4.75
CA PRO A 132 5.22 15.04 -3.89
C PRO A 132 5.36 16.08 -2.76
N GLN A 133 4.88 17.31 -3.00
CA GLN A 133 5.01 18.42 -2.05
C GLN A 133 3.94 18.40 -0.94
N ALA A 134 2.74 17.89 -1.24
CA ALA A 134 1.61 17.89 -0.31
C ALA A 134 1.34 16.54 0.33
N ALA A 135 1.81 15.45 -0.28
CA ALA A 135 1.64 14.11 0.25
C ALA A 135 2.36 13.92 1.59
N ALA A 136 1.75 13.16 2.51
CA ALA A 136 2.38 12.71 3.75
C ALA A 136 3.60 11.79 3.48
N GLY A 137 3.61 11.15 2.32
CA GLY A 137 4.65 10.28 1.81
C GLY A 137 4.21 9.61 0.52
N VAL A 138 4.97 8.62 0.09
CA VAL A 138 4.63 7.76 -1.04
C VAL A 138 4.71 6.29 -0.63
N TYR A 139 3.74 5.51 -1.06
CA TYR A 139 3.76 4.05 -1.00
C TYR A 139 4.05 3.52 -2.40
N VAL A 140 5.21 2.94 -2.59
CA VAL A 140 5.57 2.26 -3.83
C VAL A 140 5.20 0.79 -3.71
N TRP A 141 4.20 0.38 -4.48
CA TRP A 141 3.73 -1.00 -4.52
C TRP A 141 4.43 -1.80 -5.61
N SER A 142 5.08 -2.88 -5.22
CA SER A 142 5.74 -3.83 -6.10
C SER A 142 4.87 -5.09 -6.21
N HIS A 143 4.40 -5.39 -7.42
CA HIS A 143 3.54 -6.56 -7.67
C HIS A 143 4.28 -7.89 -7.51
N GLY A 144 3.55 -8.97 -7.23
CA GLY A 144 4.04 -10.35 -7.29
C GLY A 144 4.38 -10.77 -8.73
N LYS A 145 4.77 -12.03 -8.90
CA LYS A 145 4.98 -12.64 -10.22
C LYS A 145 4.20 -13.95 -10.30
N TRP A 146 3.33 -14.04 -11.29
CA TRP A 146 2.67 -15.30 -11.59
C TRP A 146 3.68 -16.33 -12.14
N PRO A 147 3.40 -17.64 -11.96
CA PRO A 147 4.34 -18.71 -12.33
C PRO A 147 4.71 -18.74 -13.83
N ALA A 148 3.79 -18.36 -14.72
CA ALA A 148 4.10 -18.28 -16.14
C ALA A 148 5.05 -17.12 -16.42
N ILE A 149 6.14 -17.41 -17.10
CA ILE A 149 7.27 -16.50 -17.31
C ILE A 149 6.90 -15.22 -18.07
N ASP A 150 5.88 -15.30 -18.91
CA ASP A 150 5.39 -14.25 -19.81
C ASP A 150 4.13 -13.53 -19.28
N THR A 151 3.62 -13.91 -18.10
CA THR A 151 2.44 -13.24 -17.55
C THR A 151 2.76 -11.81 -17.18
N ASP A 152 2.04 -10.89 -17.81
CA ASP A 152 2.12 -9.46 -17.48
C ASP A 152 1.32 -9.14 -16.21
N ASN A 153 2.03 -8.80 -15.16
CA ASN A 153 1.44 -8.40 -13.86
C ASN A 153 1.35 -6.89 -13.68
N ARG A 154 1.75 -6.11 -14.69
CA ARG A 154 1.65 -4.65 -14.64
C ARG A 154 0.19 -4.22 -14.56
N GLY A 155 -0.05 -3.08 -13.96
CA GLY A 155 -1.39 -2.55 -13.81
C GLY A 155 -2.24 -3.23 -12.75
N GLN A 156 -1.77 -4.28 -12.06
CA GLN A 156 -2.49 -4.90 -10.96
C GLN A 156 -2.76 -3.88 -9.85
N GLN A 157 -3.98 -3.93 -9.30
CA GLN A 157 -4.31 -3.07 -8.17
C GLN A 157 -3.51 -3.51 -6.93
N PRO A 158 -2.82 -2.57 -6.25
CA PRO A 158 -2.25 -2.83 -4.94
C PRO A 158 -3.27 -3.45 -3.97
N GLN A 159 -2.80 -4.30 -3.08
CA GLN A 159 -3.67 -4.96 -2.10
C GLN A 159 -4.36 -3.96 -1.17
N ALA A 160 -5.47 -4.37 -0.56
CA ALA A 160 -6.31 -3.51 0.28
C ALA A 160 -5.54 -2.90 1.48
N ASN A 161 -4.48 -3.56 1.96
CA ASN A 161 -3.61 -3.06 3.03
C ASN A 161 -2.87 -1.74 2.69
N VAL A 162 -2.83 -1.33 1.41
CA VAL A 162 -2.29 -0.03 0.97
C VAL A 162 -3.29 1.11 1.16
N ARG A 163 -4.61 0.83 1.21
CA ARG A 163 -5.66 1.84 1.38
C ARG A 163 -5.49 2.71 2.64
N PRO A 164 -5.20 2.15 3.83
CA PRO A 164 -4.97 2.96 5.02
C PRO A 164 -3.89 4.03 4.84
N PHE A 165 -2.83 3.73 4.10
CA PHE A 165 -1.78 4.72 3.78
C PHE A 165 -2.30 5.82 2.87
N ASN A 166 -3.01 5.47 1.81
CA ASN A 166 -3.58 6.47 0.92
C ASN A 166 -4.62 7.36 1.63
N ASN A 167 -5.49 6.78 2.45
CA ASN A 167 -6.43 7.52 3.28
C ASN A 167 -5.74 8.45 4.29
N ALA A 168 -4.50 8.16 4.67
CA ALA A 168 -3.65 8.98 5.53
C ALA A 168 -2.76 9.99 4.76
N GLY A 169 -3.02 10.18 3.46
CA GLY A 169 -2.36 11.20 2.64
C GLY A 169 -1.11 10.74 1.89
N PHE A 170 -0.83 9.43 1.83
CA PHE A 170 0.24 8.90 0.99
C PHE A 170 -0.23 8.79 -0.47
N ASP A 171 0.60 9.22 -1.40
CA ASP A 171 0.42 8.85 -2.80
C ASP A 171 0.75 7.37 -2.99
N VAL A 172 0.09 6.73 -3.96
CA VAL A 172 0.35 5.32 -4.29
C VAL A 172 0.86 5.22 -5.71
N ILE A 173 2.05 4.64 -5.84
CA ILE A 173 2.73 4.44 -7.12
C ILE A 173 3.01 2.94 -7.27
N ARG A 174 2.62 2.39 -8.43
CA ARG A 174 3.01 1.03 -8.78
C ARG A 174 4.42 1.03 -9.37
N PHE A 175 5.23 0.08 -8.93
CA PHE A 175 6.47 -0.32 -9.58
C PHE A 175 6.15 -1.49 -10.51
N ASP A 176 5.82 -1.17 -11.75
CA ASP A 176 5.43 -2.11 -12.80
C ASP A 176 6.68 -2.61 -13.53
N ARG A 177 7.00 -3.90 -13.42
CA ARG A 177 8.16 -4.55 -14.05
C ARG A 177 7.71 -5.30 -15.29
N TYR A 178 8.47 -5.19 -16.40
CA TYR A 178 8.18 -5.92 -17.63
C TYR A 178 8.49 -7.41 -17.44
N PRO A 179 7.60 -8.35 -17.88
CA PRO A 179 7.69 -9.77 -17.54
C PRO A 179 9.02 -10.42 -17.85
N LEU A 180 9.58 -10.17 -19.04
CA LEU A 180 10.84 -10.75 -19.49
C LEU A 180 12.08 -10.14 -18.82
N ALA A 181 11.94 -8.98 -18.22
CA ALA A 181 13.02 -8.29 -17.52
C ALA A 181 12.98 -8.51 -15.99
N ASP A 182 11.88 -9.10 -15.46
CA ASP A 182 11.65 -9.25 -14.01
C ASP A 182 12.54 -10.35 -13.40
N GLU A 183 13.78 -9.96 -13.12
CA GLU A 183 14.77 -10.76 -12.39
C GLU A 183 15.02 -10.11 -11.00
N PRO A 184 15.08 -10.89 -9.90
CA PRO A 184 15.07 -10.36 -8.52
C PRO A 184 16.12 -9.27 -8.25
N ASN A 185 17.38 -9.53 -8.58
CA ASN A 185 18.47 -8.61 -8.27
C ASN A 185 18.46 -7.35 -9.14
N ARG A 186 18.09 -7.48 -10.42
CA ARG A 186 17.90 -6.32 -11.31
C ARG A 186 16.74 -5.46 -10.85
N ALA A 187 15.61 -6.10 -10.48
CA ALA A 187 14.43 -5.41 -9.99
C ALA A 187 14.73 -4.60 -8.72
N ALA A 188 15.58 -5.11 -7.84
CA ALA A 188 16.04 -4.38 -6.64
C ALA A 188 16.83 -3.11 -7.02
N GLY A 189 17.76 -3.19 -7.98
CA GLY A 189 18.47 -2.03 -8.48
C GLY A 189 17.54 -0.98 -9.06
N TRP A 190 16.59 -1.39 -9.91
CA TRP A 190 15.58 -0.47 -10.50
C TRP A 190 14.66 0.15 -9.46
N LEU A 191 14.26 -0.62 -8.45
CA LEU A 191 13.48 -0.08 -7.32
C LEU A 191 14.28 1.01 -6.61
N ARG A 192 15.53 0.74 -6.26
CA ARG A 192 16.44 1.70 -5.61
C ARG A 192 16.56 3.01 -6.40
N ASP A 193 16.82 2.90 -7.71
CA ASP A 193 16.95 4.07 -8.60
C ASP A 193 15.65 4.89 -8.63
N GLY A 194 14.50 4.21 -8.75
CA GLY A 194 13.19 4.86 -8.73
C GLY A 194 12.86 5.53 -7.40
N LEU A 195 13.18 4.88 -6.26
CA LEU A 195 12.98 5.49 -4.93
C LEU A 195 13.85 6.74 -4.76
N ALA A 196 15.10 6.72 -5.24
CA ALA A 196 15.97 7.89 -5.23
C ALA A 196 15.41 9.04 -6.08
N GLU A 197 14.79 8.74 -7.23
CA GLU A 197 14.10 9.74 -8.06
C GLU A 197 12.89 10.33 -7.34
N LEU A 198 12.05 9.50 -6.73
CA LEU A 198 10.91 9.97 -5.95
C LEU A 198 11.35 10.86 -4.77
N ARG A 199 12.49 10.56 -4.14
CA ARG A 199 13.10 11.41 -3.12
C ARG A 199 13.49 12.78 -3.70
N ARG A 200 14.09 12.82 -4.91
CA ARG A 200 14.43 14.07 -5.61
C ARG A 200 13.19 14.88 -6.03
N MET A 201 12.09 14.21 -6.34
CA MET A 201 10.80 14.87 -6.62
C MET A 201 10.18 15.54 -5.38
N GLY A 202 10.67 15.23 -4.16
CA GLY A 202 10.24 15.88 -2.94
C GLY A 202 9.50 15.01 -1.93
N TYR A 203 9.32 13.70 -2.17
CA TYR A 203 8.74 12.81 -1.18
C TYR A 203 9.67 12.66 0.03
N ARG A 204 9.19 13.07 1.20
CA ARG A 204 9.95 13.05 2.44
C ARG A 204 9.91 11.70 3.17
N ARG A 205 8.86 10.91 2.92
CA ARG A 205 8.70 9.55 3.47
C ARG A 205 8.37 8.58 2.35
N ILE A 206 9.17 7.52 2.24
CA ILE A 206 9.04 6.51 1.21
C ILE A 206 8.81 5.15 1.86
N VAL A 207 7.68 4.52 1.52
CA VAL A 207 7.37 3.14 1.87
C VAL A 207 7.56 2.30 0.62
N ALA A 208 8.47 1.33 0.64
CA ALA A 208 8.58 0.30 -0.39
C ALA A 208 7.86 -0.95 0.10
N GLY A 209 6.81 -1.37 -0.61
CA GLY A 209 6.04 -2.53 -0.20
C GLY A 209 5.62 -3.41 -1.36
N GLY A 210 5.28 -4.66 -1.06
CA GLY A 210 4.83 -5.59 -2.07
C GLY A 210 4.55 -6.98 -1.53
N GLU A 211 4.09 -7.83 -2.42
CA GLU A 211 3.78 -9.24 -2.16
C GLU A 211 4.67 -10.15 -3.00
N SER A 212 4.99 -11.33 -2.46
CA SER A 212 5.73 -12.36 -3.19
C SER A 212 7.04 -11.81 -3.76
N ARG A 213 7.25 -11.86 -5.08
CA ARG A 213 8.38 -11.26 -5.79
C ARG A 213 8.53 -9.75 -5.47
N GLY A 214 7.43 -9.03 -5.35
CA GLY A 214 7.44 -7.61 -5.00
C GLY A 214 7.89 -7.38 -3.56
N GLY A 215 7.43 -8.20 -2.62
CA GLY A 215 7.90 -8.21 -1.24
C GLY A 215 9.39 -8.53 -1.13
N TRP A 216 9.84 -9.51 -1.90
CA TRP A 216 11.26 -9.87 -1.98
C TRP A 216 12.13 -8.74 -2.53
N THR A 217 11.67 -8.09 -3.60
CA THR A 217 12.37 -6.94 -4.18
C THR A 217 12.48 -5.79 -3.17
N SER A 218 11.41 -5.56 -2.39
CA SER A 218 11.40 -4.53 -1.35
C SER A 218 12.34 -4.87 -0.17
N LEU A 219 12.47 -6.14 0.22
CA LEU A 219 13.43 -6.57 1.26
C LEU A 219 14.88 -6.22 0.91
N GLN A 220 15.24 -6.23 -0.36
CA GLN A 220 16.58 -5.88 -0.80
C GLN A 220 16.92 -4.39 -0.61
N MET A 221 15.98 -3.57 -0.14
CA MET A 221 16.27 -2.18 0.28
C MET A 221 16.97 -2.12 1.66
N LEU A 222 17.15 -3.25 2.35
CA LEU A 222 17.91 -3.36 3.59
C LEU A 222 19.43 -3.13 3.39
N ASP A 223 19.95 -3.32 2.18
CA ASP A 223 21.34 -3.06 1.81
C ASP A 223 21.57 -1.64 1.25
N ALA A 224 20.52 -0.83 1.17
CA ALA A 224 20.51 0.47 0.50
C ALA A 224 20.11 1.59 1.46
N ALA A 225 21.06 2.04 2.28
CA ALA A 225 20.84 3.11 3.24
C ALA A 225 20.17 4.34 2.61
N GLY A 226 19.00 4.72 3.13
CA GLY A 226 18.26 5.90 2.71
C GLY A 226 17.40 5.76 1.45
N ALA A 227 17.36 4.59 0.79
CA ALA A 227 16.49 4.37 -0.36
C ALA A 227 15.00 4.41 0.06
N ALA A 228 14.65 3.67 1.11
CA ALA A 228 13.32 3.68 1.71
C ALA A 228 13.42 4.04 3.21
N ASP A 229 12.34 4.62 3.76
CA ASP A 229 12.21 4.82 5.20
C ASP A 229 11.53 3.61 5.86
N VAL A 230 10.67 2.94 5.11
CA VAL A 230 9.90 1.76 5.56
C VAL A 230 9.85 0.73 4.44
N VAL A 231 10.03 -0.53 4.80
CA VAL A 231 9.76 -1.69 3.94
C VAL A 231 8.59 -2.47 4.53
N ILE A 232 7.63 -2.87 3.68
CA ILE A 232 6.50 -3.72 4.08
C ILE A 232 6.41 -4.89 3.09
N ALA A 233 6.73 -6.10 3.53
CA ALA A 233 6.78 -7.28 2.70
C ALA A 233 5.74 -8.32 3.13
N PHE A 234 4.91 -8.78 2.19
CA PHE A 234 3.91 -9.82 2.40
C PHE A 234 4.35 -11.09 1.65
N SER A 235 4.46 -12.20 2.36
CA SER A 235 4.91 -13.49 1.77
C SER A 235 6.12 -13.33 0.84
N PRO A 236 7.20 -12.66 1.23
CA PRO A 236 8.29 -12.36 0.30
C PRO A 236 8.92 -13.63 -0.26
N ALA A 237 8.91 -13.77 -1.58
CA ALA A 237 9.41 -14.96 -2.27
C ALA A 237 10.09 -14.60 -3.60
N ALA A 238 11.32 -15.10 -3.79
CA ALA A 238 12.10 -14.84 -4.99
C ALA A 238 11.86 -15.89 -6.07
N GLN A 239 11.82 -17.16 -5.70
CA GLN A 239 11.97 -18.26 -6.65
C GLN A 239 11.27 -19.52 -6.17
N GLY A 240 10.45 -20.09 -7.03
CA GLY A 240 9.94 -21.46 -6.90
C GLY A 240 9.17 -21.77 -5.62
N THR A 241 8.50 -22.89 -5.64
CA THR A 241 7.88 -23.49 -4.45
C THR A 241 8.92 -24.24 -3.61
N ALA A 242 8.60 -24.57 -2.36
CA ALA A 242 9.46 -25.33 -1.45
C ALA A 242 9.90 -26.70 -2.03
N SER A 243 9.17 -27.26 -3.00
CA SER A 243 9.52 -28.51 -3.69
C SER A 243 10.50 -28.31 -4.87
N SER A 244 10.83 -27.07 -5.25
CA SER A 244 11.75 -26.81 -6.35
C SER A 244 13.19 -26.70 -5.87
N SER A 245 14.15 -27.04 -6.75
CA SER A 245 15.58 -26.87 -6.46
C SER A 245 15.99 -25.40 -6.25
N LEU A 246 15.20 -24.46 -6.74
CA LEU A 246 15.41 -23.02 -6.57
C LEU A 246 15.08 -22.55 -5.15
N TYR A 247 14.35 -23.33 -4.38
CA TYR A 247 13.99 -22.98 -3.02
C TYR A 247 15.19 -22.84 -2.08
N LEU A 248 16.16 -23.75 -2.16
CA LEU A 248 17.39 -23.67 -1.36
C LEU A 248 18.15 -22.39 -1.63
N ARG A 249 18.23 -22.02 -2.91
CA ARG A 249 18.84 -20.73 -3.30
C ARG A 249 18.13 -19.54 -2.69
N GLN A 250 16.79 -19.57 -2.63
CA GLN A 250 16.01 -18.50 -1.98
C GLN A 250 16.36 -18.36 -0.49
N ALA A 251 16.53 -19.48 0.23
CA ALA A 251 16.91 -19.44 1.64
C ALA A 251 18.30 -18.82 1.85
N ASP A 252 19.26 -19.17 0.99
CA ASP A 252 20.63 -18.62 1.04
C ASP A 252 20.63 -17.12 0.66
N ASP A 253 19.86 -16.73 -0.35
CA ASP A 253 19.71 -15.33 -0.74
C ASP A 253 19.06 -14.50 0.39
N LEU A 254 18.08 -15.06 1.11
CA LEU A 254 17.48 -14.37 2.29
C LEU A 254 18.52 -14.15 3.40
N ARG A 255 19.31 -15.19 3.72
CA ARG A 255 20.40 -15.06 4.71
C ARG A 255 21.38 -13.97 4.30
N ARG A 256 21.79 -13.96 3.02
CA ARG A 256 22.69 -12.93 2.49
C ARG A 256 22.09 -11.53 2.62
N ILE A 257 20.81 -11.31 2.28
CA ILE A 257 20.12 -10.02 2.47
C ILE A 257 20.14 -9.60 3.93
N ILE A 258 19.99 -10.54 4.87
CA ILE A 258 20.01 -10.29 6.31
C ILE A 258 21.43 -9.96 6.79
N ASP A 259 22.42 -10.72 6.35
CA ASP A 259 23.81 -10.54 6.76
C ASP A 259 24.44 -9.23 6.21
N GLU A 260 23.98 -8.79 5.02
CA GLU A 260 24.39 -7.55 4.37
C GLU A 260 23.57 -6.32 4.84
N ALA A 261 22.55 -6.49 5.68
CA ALA A 261 21.67 -5.41 6.10
C ALA A 261 22.42 -4.36 6.95
N ASP A 262 22.43 -3.13 6.48
CA ASP A 262 22.96 -1.95 7.17
C ASP A 262 22.04 -0.74 6.96
N ALA A 263 20.93 -0.73 7.64
CA ALA A 263 19.89 0.29 7.48
C ALA A 263 19.31 0.73 8.84
N PRO A 264 20.11 1.35 9.73
CA PRO A 264 19.74 1.63 11.13
C PRO A 264 18.54 2.56 11.28
N HIS A 265 18.12 3.25 10.23
CA HIS A 265 16.93 4.12 10.23
C HIS A 265 15.73 3.51 9.54
N LEU A 266 15.90 2.39 8.85
CA LEU A 266 14.81 1.73 8.12
C LEU A 266 13.93 0.94 9.08
N ARG A 267 12.61 0.98 8.83
CA ARG A 267 11.63 0.14 9.51
C ARG A 267 11.21 -0.99 8.60
N LEU A 268 11.22 -2.21 9.10
CA LEU A 268 10.80 -3.39 8.35
C LEU A 268 9.55 -4.03 8.98
N ALA A 269 8.48 -4.16 8.21
CA ALA A 269 7.35 -5.02 8.54
C ALA A 269 7.31 -6.21 7.58
N VAL A 270 7.24 -7.42 8.12
CA VAL A 270 7.10 -8.65 7.32
C VAL A 270 5.91 -9.44 7.82
N ALA A 271 5.07 -9.90 6.89
CA ALA A 271 4.01 -10.86 7.19
C ALA A 271 4.30 -12.19 6.51
N GLU A 272 4.39 -13.25 7.31
CA GLU A 272 4.55 -14.63 6.88
C GLU A 272 3.29 -15.43 7.23
N PHE A 273 2.84 -16.33 6.34
CA PHE A 273 1.57 -17.01 6.48
C PHE A 273 1.75 -18.53 6.52
N GLY A 274 1.03 -19.19 7.42
CA GLY A 274 1.02 -20.66 7.50
C GLY A 274 0.53 -21.29 6.19
N GLY A 275 1.16 -22.37 5.76
CA GLY A 275 0.79 -23.07 4.52
C GLY A 275 1.22 -22.34 3.23
N ASP A 276 2.14 -21.39 3.31
CA ASP A 276 2.74 -20.79 2.13
C ASP A 276 3.69 -21.75 1.43
N LEU A 277 3.35 -22.14 0.20
CA LEU A 277 4.13 -23.10 -0.60
C LEU A 277 5.47 -22.50 -1.09
N PHE A 278 5.64 -21.20 -1.04
CA PHE A 278 6.85 -20.51 -1.47
C PHE A 278 7.78 -20.13 -0.31
N ALA A 279 7.36 -20.33 0.94
CA ALA A 279 8.10 -19.93 2.12
C ALA A 279 8.69 -21.09 2.94
N GLY A 280 8.50 -22.33 2.56
CA GLY A 280 9.10 -23.55 3.14
C GLY A 280 9.21 -23.57 4.67
N ASP A 281 10.42 -23.47 5.21
CA ASP A 281 10.65 -23.45 6.67
C ASP A 281 10.40 -22.05 7.26
N LEU A 282 9.16 -21.81 7.70
CA LEU A 282 8.76 -20.52 8.28
C LEU A 282 9.46 -20.23 9.61
N ASP A 283 9.79 -21.24 10.41
CA ASP A 283 10.47 -21.02 11.70
C ASP A 283 11.90 -20.53 11.47
N ASP A 284 12.61 -21.08 10.48
CA ASP A 284 13.94 -20.61 10.09
C ASP A 284 13.87 -19.19 9.51
N ARG A 285 12.87 -18.90 8.67
CA ARG A 285 12.69 -17.56 8.11
C ARG A 285 12.42 -16.51 9.20
N VAL A 286 11.50 -16.81 10.10
CA VAL A 286 11.15 -15.90 11.21
C VAL A 286 12.35 -15.66 12.11
N ARG A 287 13.12 -16.70 12.45
CA ARG A 287 14.36 -16.56 13.22
C ARG A 287 15.41 -15.68 12.49
N ALA A 288 15.59 -15.91 11.20
CA ALA A 288 16.51 -15.14 10.39
C ALA A 288 16.09 -13.66 10.31
N LEU A 289 14.79 -13.38 10.07
CA LEU A 289 14.26 -12.02 10.07
C LEU A 289 14.37 -11.34 11.45
N ASP A 290 14.17 -12.09 12.53
CA ASP A 290 14.30 -11.54 13.90
C ASP A 290 15.74 -11.13 14.23
N ALA A 291 16.74 -11.77 13.62
CA ALA A 291 18.14 -11.40 13.74
C ALA A 291 18.46 -9.99 13.16
N LEU A 292 17.58 -9.41 12.35
CA LEU A 292 17.74 -8.04 11.84
C LEU A 292 17.57 -6.94 12.88
N ARG A 293 16.99 -7.21 14.06
CA ARG A 293 16.68 -6.17 15.07
C ARG A 293 17.82 -5.22 15.41
N PRO A 294 19.07 -5.67 15.58
CA PRO A 294 20.19 -4.76 15.87
C PRO A 294 20.66 -3.94 14.65
N HIS A 295 20.27 -4.31 13.43
CA HIS A 295 20.77 -3.73 12.18
C HIS A 295 19.80 -2.73 11.53
N ILE A 296 18.56 -2.62 12.04
CA ILE A 296 17.51 -1.77 11.49
C ILE A 296 16.83 -0.93 12.58
N GLY A 297 16.13 0.13 12.18
CA GLY A 297 15.47 1.05 13.10
C GLY A 297 14.30 0.46 13.86
N ALA A 298 13.51 -0.43 13.25
CA ALA A 298 12.43 -1.18 13.90
C ALA A 298 12.02 -2.39 13.06
N LEU A 299 11.61 -3.47 13.74
CA LEU A 299 11.08 -4.69 13.12
C LEU A 299 9.69 -5.02 13.66
N LEU A 300 8.73 -5.24 12.74
CA LEU A 300 7.41 -5.78 13.01
C LEU A 300 7.24 -7.09 12.26
N LEU A 301 7.14 -8.21 12.98
CA LEU A 301 6.84 -9.51 12.40
C LEU A 301 5.38 -9.89 12.67
N ILE A 302 4.63 -10.15 11.59
CA ILE A 302 3.29 -10.72 11.61
C ILE A 302 3.44 -12.19 11.22
N ASP A 303 3.72 -13.01 12.22
CA ASP A 303 4.02 -14.42 12.03
C ASP A 303 2.75 -15.27 12.11
N ARG A 304 2.41 -15.92 10.99
CA ARG A 304 1.31 -16.91 10.88
C ARG A 304 0.00 -16.45 11.55
N PRO A 305 -0.51 -15.25 11.19
CA PRO A 305 -1.66 -14.67 11.87
C PRO A 305 -2.90 -15.57 11.69
N ALA A 306 -3.60 -15.84 12.79
CA ALA A 306 -4.78 -16.72 12.79
C ALA A 306 -5.86 -16.22 11.82
N GLY A 307 -6.36 -17.12 10.97
CA GLY A 307 -7.39 -16.82 9.97
C GLY A 307 -6.85 -16.36 8.60
N PHE A 308 -5.51 -16.25 8.44
CA PHE A 308 -4.88 -15.91 7.17
C PHE A 308 -3.84 -16.96 6.82
N VAL A 309 -4.02 -17.65 5.70
CA VAL A 309 -3.20 -18.79 5.30
C VAL A 309 -2.81 -18.72 3.82
N GLY A 310 -1.72 -19.39 3.50
CA GLY A 310 -1.19 -19.52 2.15
C GLY A 310 -0.52 -18.25 1.65
N HIS A 311 0.03 -18.32 0.44
CA HIS A 311 0.86 -17.26 -0.15
C HIS A 311 0.15 -15.90 -0.27
N GLY A 312 -1.15 -15.90 -0.54
CA GLY A 312 -1.99 -14.69 -0.64
C GLY A 312 -2.63 -14.25 0.67
N GLY A 313 -2.19 -14.73 1.84
CA GLY A 313 -2.81 -14.46 3.13
C GLY A 313 -2.98 -12.97 3.45
N GLY A 314 -2.04 -12.12 2.99
CA GLY A 314 -2.06 -10.67 3.16
C GLY A 314 -2.95 -9.89 2.18
N ALA A 315 -3.46 -10.54 1.13
CA ALA A 315 -4.16 -9.86 0.03
C ALA A 315 -5.61 -9.48 0.36
N SER A 316 -6.20 -10.12 1.36
CA SER A 316 -7.63 -10.01 1.64
C SER A 316 -8.04 -8.67 2.27
N GLN A 317 -9.29 -8.27 2.03
CA GLN A 317 -9.95 -7.16 2.72
C GLN A 317 -9.89 -7.34 4.25
N ALA A 318 -10.16 -8.56 4.74
CA ALA A 318 -10.13 -8.88 6.18
C ALA A 318 -8.73 -8.68 6.79
N PHE A 319 -7.66 -8.96 6.05
CA PHE A 319 -6.31 -8.66 6.50
C PHE A 319 -6.08 -7.15 6.64
N ALA A 320 -6.51 -6.38 5.65
CA ALA A 320 -6.42 -4.92 5.68
C ALA A 320 -7.24 -4.31 6.85
N GLU A 321 -8.43 -4.84 7.13
CA GLU A 321 -9.25 -4.45 8.29
C GLU A 321 -8.54 -4.70 9.63
N ARG A 322 -7.87 -5.84 9.76
CA ARG A 322 -7.21 -6.23 11.00
C ARG A 322 -5.85 -5.56 11.21
N TYR A 323 -5.03 -5.46 10.17
CA TYR A 323 -3.63 -5.07 10.29
C TYR A 323 -3.30 -3.71 9.65
N GLY A 324 -4.14 -3.18 8.75
CA GLY A 324 -3.82 -1.99 7.98
C GLY A 324 -3.54 -0.75 8.83
N ALA A 325 -4.34 -0.52 9.88
CA ALA A 325 -4.12 0.59 10.81
C ALA A 325 -2.83 0.43 11.64
N CYS A 326 -2.46 -0.80 11.98
CA CYS A 326 -1.22 -1.11 12.70
C CYS A 326 -0.01 -0.89 11.80
N LEU A 327 -0.04 -1.38 10.56
CA LEU A 327 1.02 -1.15 9.56
C LEU A 327 1.22 0.35 9.29
N LEU A 328 0.15 1.12 9.18
CA LEU A 328 0.23 2.57 9.05
C LEU A 328 0.90 3.21 10.27
N ARG A 329 0.48 2.86 11.50
CA ARG A 329 1.13 3.36 12.72
C ARG A 329 2.61 2.95 12.78
N PHE A 330 2.93 1.71 12.40
CA PHE A 330 4.32 1.26 12.32
C PHE A 330 5.15 2.14 11.39
N ALA A 331 4.61 2.51 10.24
CA ALA A 331 5.30 3.35 9.27
C ALA A 331 5.40 4.82 9.69
N THR A 332 4.44 5.36 10.46
CA THR A 332 4.30 6.81 10.65
C THR A 332 4.59 7.30 12.06
N SER A 333 4.38 6.49 13.09
CA SER A 333 4.57 6.89 14.49
C SER A 333 6.04 7.16 14.83
N ALA A 334 6.30 8.10 15.71
CA ALA A 334 7.64 8.30 16.29
C ALA A 334 8.12 7.07 17.09
N SER A 335 7.18 6.36 17.72
CA SER A 335 7.43 5.09 18.42
C SER A 335 6.64 3.98 17.72
N PRO A 336 7.24 3.27 16.77
CA PRO A 336 6.55 2.23 16.01
C PRO A 336 6.18 1.06 16.92
N PRO A 337 4.97 0.46 16.76
CA PRO A 337 4.59 -0.72 17.51
C PRO A 337 5.48 -1.92 17.14
N SER A 338 5.82 -2.75 18.12
CA SER A 338 6.57 -4.00 17.92
C SER A 338 5.66 -5.20 17.63
N ALA A 339 4.35 -5.04 17.82
CA ALA A 339 3.32 -6.04 17.54
C ALA A 339 2.01 -5.37 17.09
N CYS A 340 1.20 -6.10 16.37
CA CYS A 340 -0.17 -5.79 16.01
C CYS A 340 -1.10 -6.72 16.81
#